data_aa2b83439cc4e562617518c070a8b5fd
#
_entry.id   aa2b83439cc4e562617518c070a8b5fd
#
_cell.length_a   1.000
_cell.length_b   1.000
_cell.length_c   1.000
_cell.angle_alpha   90.00
_cell.angle_beta   90.00
_cell.angle_gamma   90.00
#
_symmetry.space_group_name_H-M   'P 1'
#
loop_
_entity.id
_entity.type
_entity.pdbx_description
1 polymer ?
#
loop_
_entity_poly.entity_id
_entity_poly.type
_entity_poly.pdbx_seq_one_letter_code
_entity_poly.pdbx_strand_id
1 'polypeptide(L)'
;MKKAFTLIEILMVVAIIGLLAAIGIPSLINSRQSAQNNMKAVNVAAVNSAKDQWAIVNNKATGTAVVWTNIADYIGNSVSNQAGLTVGTYPITLNPVGTSASY
;
A
#
# COMPACT_ATOMS: atom_id res chain seq x y z
N MET A 1 23.55 31.56 -38.96
CA MET A 1 23.58 30.17 -39.49
C MET A 1 22.69 29.29 -38.66
N LYS A 2 21.82 28.55 -39.31
CA LYS A 2 21.04 27.53 -38.62
C LYS A 2 21.89 26.25 -38.43
N LYS A 3 22.04 25.81 -37.20
CA LYS A 3 22.66 24.52 -36.90
C LYS A 3 21.58 23.42 -36.88
N ALA A 4 21.85 22.34 -37.55
CA ALA A 4 21.01 21.13 -37.53
C ALA A 4 21.71 20.02 -36.72
N PHE A 5 20.95 19.26 -36.01
CA PHE A 5 21.47 18.07 -35.33
C PHE A 5 21.91 17.01 -36.33
N THR A 6 23.00 16.33 -36.02
CA THR A 6 23.43 15.17 -36.80
C THR A 6 22.65 13.92 -36.35
N LEU A 7 22.52 12.95 -37.25
CA LEU A 7 21.86 11.68 -36.96
C LEU A 7 22.57 10.96 -35.81
N ILE A 8 23.91 11.03 -35.77
CA ILE A 8 24.72 10.40 -34.73
C ILE A 8 24.46 11.01 -33.34
N GLU A 9 24.23 12.33 -33.26
CA GLU A 9 23.90 13.00 -31.98
C GLU A 9 22.60 12.48 -31.41
N ILE A 10 21.58 12.32 -32.22
CA ILE A 10 20.29 11.77 -31.78
C ILE A 10 20.43 10.31 -31.39
N LEU A 11 21.17 9.51 -32.14
CA LEU A 11 21.42 8.11 -31.81
C LEU A 11 22.16 7.94 -30.48
N MET A 12 23.15 8.80 -30.20
CA MET A 12 23.87 8.77 -28.92
C MET A 12 22.93 9.11 -27.75
N VAL A 13 22.09 10.12 -27.89
CA VAL A 13 21.13 10.52 -26.85
C VAL A 13 20.15 9.37 -26.56
N VAL A 14 19.56 8.79 -27.59
CA VAL A 14 18.63 7.66 -27.44
C VAL A 14 19.31 6.44 -26.79
N ALA A 15 20.56 6.16 -27.16
CA ALA A 15 21.35 5.07 -26.57
C ALA A 15 21.59 5.29 -25.08
N ILE A 16 21.92 6.49 -24.64
CA ILE A 16 22.13 6.84 -23.25
C ILE A 16 20.81 6.74 -22.46
N ILE A 17 19.72 7.27 -22.99
CA ILE A 17 18.40 7.19 -22.36
C ILE A 17 17.97 5.71 -22.20
N GLY A 18 18.19 4.90 -23.23
CA GLY A 18 17.89 3.47 -23.20
C GLY A 18 18.67 2.72 -22.13
N LEU A 19 19.96 3.04 -21.99
CA LEU A 19 20.82 2.44 -20.97
C LEU A 19 20.37 2.82 -19.55
N LEU A 20 20.07 4.08 -19.33
CA LEU A 20 19.58 4.56 -18.02
C LEU A 20 18.21 3.97 -17.68
N ALA A 21 17.32 3.87 -18.66
CA ALA A 21 16.02 3.25 -18.48
C ALA A 21 16.14 1.75 -18.13
N ALA A 22 17.06 1.03 -18.76
CA ALA A 22 17.28 -0.39 -18.49
C ALA A 22 17.67 -0.68 -17.02
N ILE A 23 18.38 0.24 -16.38
CA ILE A 23 18.77 0.12 -14.97
C ILE A 23 17.67 0.67 -14.05
N GLY A 24 17.03 1.76 -14.44
CA GLY A 24 16.08 2.49 -13.60
C GLY A 24 14.73 1.79 -13.42
N ILE A 25 14.20 1.16 -14.47
CA ILE A 25 12.88 0.55 -14.44
C ILE A 25 12.79 -0.64 -13.46
N PRO A 26 13.71 -1.62 -13.45
CA PRO A 26 13.65 -2.72 -12.47
C PRO A 26 13.77 -2.23 -11.02
N SER A 27 14.61 -1.24 -10.77
CA SER A 27 14.78 -0.64 -9.45
C SER A 27 13.50 0.04 -8.95
N LEU A 28 12.81 0.74 -9.82
CA LEU A 28 11.53 1.40 -9.50
C LEU A 28 10.45 0.38 -9.16
N ILE A 29 10.35 -0.72 -9.89
CA ILE A 29 9.38 -1.79 -9.64
C ILE A 29 9.62 -2.39 -8.25
N ASN A 30 10.86 -2.71 -7.90
CA ASN A 30 11.22 -3.26 -6.61
C ASN A 30 10.90 -2.29 -5.46
N SER A 31 11.20 -1.02 -5.64
CA SER A 31 10.89 0.03 -4.65
C SER A 31 9.38 0.17 -4.43
N ARG A 32 8.60 0.11 -5.49
CA ARG A 32 7.14 0.16 -5.44
C ARG A 32 6.57 -1.04 -4.70
N GLN A 33 7.08 -2.24 -4.95
CA GLN A 33 6.68 -3.46 -4.26
C GLN A 33 6.97 -3.38 -2.76
N SER A 34 8.16 -2.91 -2.39
CA SER A 34 8.54 -2.69 -0.99
C SER A 34 7.63 -1.68 -0.30
N ALA A 35 7.31 -0.58 -0.96
CA ALA A 35 6.39 0.42 -0.44
C ALA A 35 4.98 -0.15 -0.19
N GLN A 36 4.46 -0.95 -1.12
CA GLN A 36 3.17 -1.63 -0.94
C GLN A 36 3.18 -2.61 0.23
N ASN A 37 4.24 -3.39 0.39
CA ASN A 37 4.38 -4.33 1.51
C ASN A 37 4.42 -3.59 2.85
N ASN A 38 5.12 -2.48 2.93
CA ASN A 38 5.16 -1.64 4.13
C ASN A 38 3.78 -1.04 4.44
N MET A 39 3.06 -0.56 3.44
CA MET A 39 1.68 -0.06 3.63
C MET A 39 0.74 -1.15 4.14
N LYS A 40 0.83 -2.37 3.60
CA LYS A 40 0.05 -3.52 4.09
C LYS A 40 0.32 -3.79 5.56
N ALA A 41 1.59 -3.82 5.96
CA ALA A 41 1.97 -4.04 7.37
C ALA A 41 1.42 -2.96 8.30
N VAL A 42 1.51 -1.70 7.91
CA VAL A 42 0.98 -0.56 8.70
C VAL A 42 -0.54 -0.65 8.81
N ASN A 43 -1.24 -0.95 7.72
CA ASN A 43 -2.69 -1.06 7.73
C ASN A 43 -3.18 -2.23 8.60
N VAL A 44 -2.51 -3.37 8.53
CA VAL A 44 -2.81 -4.53 9.39
C VAL A 44 -2.63 -4.17 10.86
N ALA A 45 -1.54 -3.49 11.22
CA ALA A 45 -1.31 -3.04 12.59
C ALA A 45 -2.39 -2.07 13.07
N ALA A 46 -2.79 -1.12 12.24
CA ALA A 46 -3.85 -0.15 12.56
C ALA A 46 -5.20 -0.84 12.78
N VAL A 47 -5.58 -1.77 11.91
CA VAL A 47 -6.83 -2.54 12.04
C VAL A 47 -6.82 -3.43 13.28
N ASN A 48 -5.72 -4.10 13.58
CA ASN A 48 -5.61 -4.94 14.77
C ASN A 48 -5.73 -4.11 16.03
N SER A 49 -5.07 -2.95 16.10
CA SER A 49 -5.18 -2.03 17.23
C SER A 49 -6.61 -1.52 17.40
N ALA A 50 -7.29 -1.17 16.33
CA ALA A 50 -8.69 -0.74 16.37
C ALA A 50 -9.63 -1.85 16.85
N LYS A 51 -9.43 -3.09 16.40
CA LYS A 51 -10.19 -4.25 16.87
C LYS A 51 -9.99 -4.49 18.36
N ASP A 52 -8.77 -4.41 18.85
CA ASP A 52 -8.45 -4.60 20.25
C ASP A 52 -9.11 -3.53 21.13
N GLN A 53 -9.04 -2.26 20.71
CA GLN A 53 -9.71 -1.16 21.41
C GLN A 53 -11.23 -1.34 21.45
N TRP A 54 -11.84 -1.67 20.32
CA TRP A 54 -13.27 -1.95 20.26
C TRP A 54 -13.68 -3.13 21.15
N ALA A 55 -12.90 -4.20 21.15
CA ALA A 55 -13.16 -5.38 21.96
C ALA A 55 -13.10 -5.05 23.45
N ILE A 56 -12.12 -4.27 23.89
CA ILE A 56 -11.98 -3.85 25.29
C ILE A 56 -13.14 -2.98 25.71
N VAL A 57 -13.47 -1.96 24.93
CA VAL A 57 -14.55 -1.01 25.25
C VAL A 57 -15.91 -1.71 25.30
N ASN A 58 -16.14 -2.69 24.44
CA ASN A 58 -17.42 -3.39 24.32
C ASN A 58 -17.46 -4.77 25.00
N ASN A 59 -16.42 -5.14 25.77
CA ASN A 59 -16.28 -6.43 26.44
C ASN A 59 -16.49 -7.62 25.50
N LYS A 60 -15.85 -7.60 24.33
CA LYS A 60 -15.93 -8.68 23.33
C LYS A 60 -14.81 -9.68 23.50
N ALA A 61 -15.19 -10.96 23.47
CA ALA A 61 -14.23 -12.06 23.60
C ALA A 61 -13.46 -12.30 22.29
N THR A 62 -12.32 -12.95 22.40
CA THR A 62 -11.58 -13.50 21.27
C THR A 62 -12.48 -14.40 20.43
N GLY A 63 -12.41 -14.28 19.11
CA GLY A 63 -13.27 -14.99 18.18
C GLY A 63 -14.55 -14.26 17.80
N THR A 64 -14.85 -13.10 18.43
CA THR A 64 -16.02 -12.29 18.07
C THR A 64 -15.84 -11.72 16.67
N ALA A 65 -16.86 -11.88 15.81
CA ALA A 65 -16.86 -11.31 14.47
C ALA A 65 -16.82 -9.79 14.51
N VAL A 66 -16.04 -9.19 13.62
CA VAL A 66 -15.85 -7.74 13.52
C VAL A 66 -16.29 -7.27 12.15
N VAL A 67 -17.05 -6.19 12.11
CA VAL A 67 -17.41 -5.49 10.88
C VAL A 67 -16.84 -4.08 10.88
N TRP A 68 -16.71 -3.48 9.71
CA TRP A 68 -16.07 -2.15 9.56
C TRP A 68 -16.72 -1.07 10.40
N THR A 69 -18.03 -1.09 10.54
CA THR A 69 -18.76 -0.13 11.36
C THR A 69 -18.40 -0.20 12.86
N ASN A 70 -17.93 -1.34 13.34
CA ASN A 70 -17.54 -1.53 14.73
C ASN A 70 -16.23 -0.81 15.06
N ILE A 71 -15.32 -0.74 14.12
CA ILE A 71 -13.96 -0.26 14.33
C ILE A 71 -13.68 1.07 13.65
N ALA A 72 -14.63 1.61 12.89
CA ALA A 72 -14.45 2.84 12.14
C ALA A 72 -13.98 4.02 13.02
N ASP A 73 -14.55 4.15 14.21
CA ASP A 73 -14.20 5.22 15.16
C ASP A 73 -12.82 5.05 15.80
N TYR A 74 -12.24 3.85 15.75
CA TYR A 74 -10.98 3.51 16.39
C TYR A 74 -9.79 3.50 15.41
N ILE A 75 -10.03 3.43 14.11
CA ILE A 75 -8.96 3.44 13.09
C ILE A 75 -8.37 4.86 12.88
N GLY A 76 -9.08 5.90 13.34
CA GLY A 76 -8.67 7.29 13.10
C GLY A 76 -9.05 7.81 11.71
N ASN A 77 -8.93 9.06 11.61
CA ASN A 77 -9.37 10.07 10.65
C ASN A 77 -9.62 9.71 9.21
N SER A 78 -10.35 8.91 8.73
CA SER A 78 -10.80 8.83 7.33
C SER A 78 -10.97 7.43 6.75
N VAL A 79 -10.83 6.41 7.54
CA VAL A 79 -11.00 5.05 7.05
C VAL A 79 -12.24 4.45 7.68
N SER A 80 -13.38 4.70 7.07
CA SER A 80 -14.67 4.14 7.52
C SER A 80 -15.02 2.80 6.88
N ASN A 81 -14.22 2.32 5.95
CA ASN A 81 -14.49 1.09 5.20
C ASN A 81 -13.21 0.46 4.62
N GLN A 82 -13.36 -0.73 4.10
CA GLN A 82 -12.28 -1.51 3.47
C GLN A 82 -11.55 -0.76 2.34
N ALA A 83 -12.26 0.07 1.57
CA ALA A 83 -11.70 0.76 0.43
C ALA A 83 -10.58 1.74 0.82
N GLY A 84 -10.67 2.36 1.99
CA GLY A 84 -9.63 3.28 2.49
C GLY A 84 -8.31 2.60 2.86
N LEU A 85 -8.30 1.29 3.02
CA LEU A 85 -7.12 0.49 3.36
C LEU A 85 -6.68 -0.46 2.25
N THR A 86 -7.24 -0.32 1.07
CA THR A 86 -6.83 -1.10 -0.11
C THR A 86 -5.44 -0.67 -0.58
N VAL A 87 -4.52 -1.61 -0.73
CA VAL A 87 -3.17 -1.36 -1.25
C VAL A 87 -3.07 -1.92 -2.66
N GLY A 88 -2.97 -1.04 -3.64
CA GLY A 88 -3.04 -1.43 -5.04
C GLY A 88 -4.41 -2.05 -5.37
N THR A 89 -4.44 -3.30 -5.76
CA THR A 89 -5.66 -4.07 -6.03
C THR A 89 -6.04 -5.03 -4.89
N TYR A 90 -5.29 -5.01 -3.79
CA TYR A 90 -5.46 -5.95 -2.67
C TYR A 90 -6.30 -5.31 -1.56
N PRO A 91 -7.54 -5.75 -1.33
CA PRO A 91 -8.34 -5.30 -0.20
C PRO A 91 -7.88 -5.99 1.09
N ILE A 92 -7.97 -5.28 2.21
CA ILE A 92 -7.73 -5.87 3.52
C ILE A 92 -8.96 -6.64 4.00
N THR A 93 -8.74 -7.79 4.64
CA THR A 93 -9.79 -8.62 5.22
C THR A 93 -9.83 -8.45 6.73
N LEU A 94 -11.02 -8.19 7.27
CA LEU A 94 -11.27 -8.22 8.70
C LEU A 94 -11.43 -9.67 9.17
N ASN A 95 -10.57 -10.06 10.09
CA ASN A 95 -10.68 -11.32 10.81
C ASN A 95 -11.25 -11.06 12.22
N PRO A 96 -11.81 -12.07 12.91
CA PRO A 96 -12.33 -11.92 14.27
C PRO A 96 -11.31 -11.35 15.26
N VAL A 97 -11.81 -10.92 16.44
CA VAL A 97 -10.97 -10.45 17.54
C VAL A 97 -9.95 -11.54 17.92
N GLY A 98 -8.71 -11.16 18.10
CA GLY A 98 -7.61 -12.07 18.39
C GLY A 98 -6.96 -12.73 17.17
N THR A 99 -7.52 -12.55 15.98
CA THR A 99 -6.92 -12.99 14.71
C THR A 99 -6.47 -11.78 13.91
N SER A 100 -5.24 -11.79 13.41
CA SER A 100 -4.69 -10.67 12.63
C SER A 100 -5.49 -10.42 11.36
N ALA A 101 -5.70 -9.16 11.00
CA ALA A 101 -6.20 -8.80 9.68
C ALA A 101 -5.19 -9.22 8.59
N SER A 102 -5.66 -9.42 7.38
CA SER A 102 -4.83 -9.92 6.28
C SER A 102 -5.18 -9.28 4.94
N TYR A 103 -4.26 -9.38 4.02
CA TYR A 103 -4.47 -9.00 2.62
C TYR A 103 -4.58 -10.21 1.73
#